data_0d2d4695cfd7c748390fe1cc7ec27a3f
#
_entry.id   0d2d4695cfd7c748390fe1cc7ec27a3f
#
_cell.length_a   1.000
_cell.length_b   1.000
_cell.length_c   1.000
_cell.angle_alpha   90.00
_cell.angle_beta   90.00
_cell.angle_gamma   90.00
#
_symmetry.space_group_name_H-M   'P 1'
#
loop_
_entity.id
_entity.type
_entity.pdbx_description
1 polymer ?
#
loop_
_entity_poly.entity_id
_entity_poly.type
_entity_poly.pdbx_seq_one_letter_code
_entity_poly.pdbx_strand_id
1 'polypeptide(L)'
;LDACQVNDRSVDDVIAQVKQIVGDMPVYLTFDIDCLDPAFAPGTGTPVIGGLTSDRAIKLVRGLKDLNIVGMDVVEVAPAYDQSEITALAAATLALEMLYIQAAKKGE
;
A
#
# COMPACT_ATOMS: atom_id res chain seq x y z
N LEU A 1 -3.85 -11.36 -7.11
CA LEU A 1 -5.15 -10.87 -6.62
C LEU A 1 -5.47 -9.52 -7.25
N ASP A 2 -6.64 -9.36 -7.85
CA ASP A 2 -7.13 -8.08 -8.30
C ASP A 2 -7.85 -7.31 -7.15
N ALA A 3 -8.24 -6.06 -7.40
CA ALA A 3 -8.86 -5.22 -6.38
C ALA A 3 -10.19 -5.79 -5.86
N CYS A 4 -10.99 -6.40 -6.73
CA CYS A 4 -12.24 -7.03 -6.31
C CYS A 4 -11.99 -8.18 -5.34
N GLN A 5 -11.02 -9.04 -5.65
CA GLN A 5 -10.65 -10.16 -4.78
C GLN A 5 -10.11 -9.67 -3.44
N VAL A 6 -9.30 -8.62 -3.43
CA VAL A 6 -8.78 -8.02 -2.20
C VAL A 6 -9.91 -7.40 -1.38
N ASN A 7 -10.84 -6.67 -2.02
CA ASN A 7 -11.95 -6.03 -1.34
C ASN A 7 -12.95 -7.02 -0.74
N ASP A 8 -13.07 -8.21 -1.33
CA ASP A 8 -13.97 -9.26 -0.84
C ASP A 8 -13.39 -10.08 0.31
N ARG A 9 -12.13 -9.86 0.68
CA ARG A 9 -11.42 -10.63 1.70
C ARG A 9 -11.03 -9.75 2.87
N SER A 10 -10.82 -10.35 4.04
CA SER A 10 -10.25 -9.64 5.17
C SER A 10 -8.80 -9.28 4.90
N VAL A 11 -8.32 -8.22 5.54
CA VAL A 11 -6.90 -7.84 5.49
C VAL A 11 -6.03 -9.01 5.96
N ASP A 12 -6.42 -9.67 7.06
CA ASP A 12 -5.65 -10.79 7.61
C ASP A 12 -5.52 -11.95 6.61
N ASP A 13 -6.59 -12.27 5.87
CA ASP A 13 -6.55 -13.30 4.84
C ASP A 13 -5.58 -12.95 3.71
N VAL A 14 -5.59 -11.69 3.25
CA VAL A 14 -4.69 -11.23 2.19
C VAL A 14 -3.23 -11.31 2.68
N ILE A 15 -2.96 -10.84 3.89
CA ILE A 15 -1.63 -10.88 4.49
C ILE A 15 -1.14 -12.32 4.66
N ALA A 16 -2.00 -13.22 5.13
CA ALA A 16 -1.65 -14.62 5.28
C ALA A 16 -1.24 -15.25 3.94
N GLN A 17 -1.95 -14.92 2.86
CA GLN A 17 -1.61 -15.40 1.52
C GLN A 17 -0.27 -14.86 1.04
N VAL A 18 0.00 -13.56 1.26
CA VAL A 18 1.28 -12.94 0.90
C VAL A 18 2.43 -13.63 1.65
N LYS A 19 2.29 -13.82 2.95
CA LYS A 19 3.30 -14.49 3.79
C LYS A 19 3.57 -15.92 3.31
N GLN A 20 2.53 -16.64 2.93
CA GLN A 20 2.67 -18.01 2.41
C GLN A 20 3.48 -18.03 1.11
N ILE A 21 3.27 -17.04 0.23
CA ILE A 21 3.94 -16.98 -1.07
C ILE A 21 5.41 -16.56 -0.91
N VAL A 22 5.69 -15.53 -0.14
CA VAL A 22 7.04 -14.95 -0.06
C VAL A 22 7.93 -15.59 1.01
N GLY A 23 7.34 -16.14 2.08
CA GLY A 23 8.11 -16.75 3.17
C GLY A 23 9.17 -15.80 3.72
N ASP A 24 10.42 -16.28 3.81
CA ASP A 24 11.57 -15.51 4.32
C ASP A 24 12.40 -14.86 3.21
N MET A 25 11.94 -14.94 1.96
CA MET A 25 12.66 -14.32 0.84
C MET A 25 12.75 -12.81 0.99
N PRO A 26 13.85 -12.19 0.52
CA PRO A 26 13.95 -10.74 0.45
C PRO A 26 12.80 -10.15 -0.39
N VAL A 27 12.16 -9.11 0.13
CA VAL A 27 11.00 -8.47 -0.50
C VAL A 27 11.32 -7.01 -0.79
N TYR A 28 11.08 -6.58 -2.01
CA TYR A 28 11.01 -5.18 -2.36
C TYR A 28 9.53 -4.78 -2.42
N LEU A 29 9.12 -3.86 -1.55
CA LEU A 29 7.73 -3.41 -1.48
C LEU A 29 7.55 -2.16 -2.33
N THR A 30 6.84 -2.29 -3.43
CA THR A 30 6.44 -1.14 -4.24
C THR A 30 4.94 -0.90 -4.06
N PHE A 31 4.58 0.33 -3.74
CA PHE A 31 3.18 0.73 -3.57
C PHE A 31 2.80 1.71 -4.68
N ASP A 32 1.96 1.25 -5.58
CA ASP A 32 1.42 2.08 -6.64
C ASP A 32 0.15 2.77 -6.14
N ILE A 33 0.15 4.11 -6.12
CA ILE A 33 -0.97 4.86 -5.54
C ILE A 33 -2.28 4.68 -6.33
N ASP A 34 -2.21 4.24 -7.58
CA ASP A 34 -3.39 4.01 -8.40
C ASP A 34 -4.19 2.76 -7.99
N CYS A 35 -3.66 1.93 -7.08
CA CYS A 35 -4.45 0.84 -6.49
C CYS A 35 -5.54 1.36 -5.55
N LEU A 36 -5.44 2.59 -5.08
CA LEU A 36 -6.51 3.24 -4.33
C LEU A 36 -7.63 3.70 -5.28
N ASP A 37 -8.87 3.62 -4.79
CA ASP A 37 -9.98 4.20 -5.54
C ASP A 37 -9.74 5.71 -5.74
N PRO A 38 -10.12 6.30 -6.91
CA PRO A 38 -9.96 7.73 -7.17
C PRO A 38 -10.68 8.64 -6.17
N ALA A 39 -11.64 8.11 -5.41
CA ALA A 39 -12.27 8.85 -4.30
C ALA A 39 -11.25 9.20 -3.22
N PHE A 40 -10.16 8.43 -3.09
CA PHE A 40 -9.11 8.62 -2.11
C PHE A 40 -7.81 9.14 -2.71
N ALA A 41 -7.54 8.80 -3.97
CA ALA A 41 -6.29 9.16 -4.64
C ALA A 41 -6.54 9.46 -6.12
N PRO A 42 -7.11 10.63 -6.45
CA PRO A 42 -7.37 11.01 -7.85
C PRO A 42 -6.13 11.45 -8.61
N GLY A 43 -5.06 11.84 -7.92
CA GLY A 43 -3.84 12.41 -8.52
C GLY A 43 -2.89 11.36 -9.07
N THR A 44 -3.36 10.59 -10.04
CA THR A 44 -2.56 9.57 -10.74
C THR A 44 -2.94 9.54 -12.21
N GLY A 45 -2.05 9.00 -13.05
CA GLY A 45 -2.26 8.98 -14.50
C GLY A 45 -3.30 7.97 -14.98
N THR A 46 -3.52 6.91 -14.22
CA THR A 46 -4.39 5.78 -14.61
C THR A 46 -5.36 5.37 -13.50
N PRO A 47 -6.25 6.30 -13.07
CA PRO A 47 -7.19 5.97 -12.00
C PRO A 47 -8.22 4.93 -12.47
N VAL A 48 -8.57 3.99 -11.58
CA VAL A 48 -9.55 2.94 -11.87
C VAL A 48 -10.57 2.88 -10.72
N ILE A 49 -11.84 2.99 -11.06
CA ILE A 49 -12.94 2.85 -10.11
C ILE A 49 -12.97 1.42 -9.54
N GLY A 50 -13.25 1.29 -8.26
CA GLY A 50 -13.31 0.00 -7.59
C GLY A 50 -11.99 -0.38 -6.90
N GLY A 51 -11.09 0.57 -6.72
CA GLY A 51 -9.84 0.36 -6.00
C GLY A 51 -10.01 0.26 -4.48
N LEU A 52 -8.89 0.27 -3.77
CA LEU A 52 -8.86 0.14 -2.32
C LEU A 52 -9.25 1.46 -1.64
N THR A 53 -9.84 1.36 -0.44
CA THR A 53 -9.96 2.50 0.45
C THR A 53 -8.60 2.83 1.08
N SER A 54 -8.41 4.07 1.49
CA SER A 54 -7.17 4.46 2.18
C SER A 54 -6.98 3.70 3.50
N ASP A 55 -8.05 3.47 4.24
CA ASP A 55 -8.02 2.66 5.47
C ASP A 55 -7.50 1.25 5.21
N ARG A 56 -8.02 0.61 4.17
CA ARG A 56 -7.62 -0.76 3.82
C ARG A 56 -6.16 -0.81 3.37
N ALA A 57 -5.71 0.16 2.59
CA ALA A 57 -4.32 0.26 2.15
C ALA A 57 -3.36 0.39 3.34
N ILE A 58 -3.69 1.24 4.31
CA ILE A 58 -2.89 1.41 5.53
C ILE A 58 -2.81 0.09 6.30
N LYS A 59 -3.92 -0.60 6.49
CA LYS A 59 -3.98 -1.89 7.21
C LYS A 59 -3.18 -2.98 6.49
N LEU A 60 -3.22 -3.01 5.16
CA LEU A 60 -2.40 -3.94 4.37
C LEU A 60 -0.91 -3.67 4.58
N VAL A 61 -0.49 -2.42 4.48
CA VAL A 61 0.93 -2.06 4.70
C VAL A 61 1.36 -2.47 6.11
N ARG A 62 0.60 -2.15 7.13
CA ARG A 62 0.90 -2.52 8.52
C ARG A 62 1.02 -4.04 8.69
N GLY A 63 0.20 -4.79 8.00
CA GLY A 63 0.22 -6.25 8.05
C GLY A 63 1.48 -6.88 7.45
N LEU A 64 2.24 -6.15 6.65
CA LEU A 64 3.47 -6.62 6.02
C LEU A 64 4.71 -6.51 6.94
N LYS A 65 4.54 -6.08 8.16
CA LYS A 65 5.64 -5.81 9.11
C LYS A 65 6.58 -7.00 9.36
N ASP A 66 6.09 -8.22 9.23
CA ASP A 66 6.87 -9.43 9.50
C ASP A 66 7.64 -9.95 8.28
N LEU A 67 7.45 -9.34 7.12
CA LEU A 67 8.17 -9.73 5.91
C LEU A 67 9.61 -9.20 5.93
N ASN A 68 10.50 -9.89 5.22
CA ASN A 68 11.89 -9.47 5.04
C ASN A 68 12.00 -8.37 3.99
N ILE A 69 11.51 -7.16 4.32
CA ILE A 69 11.52 -6.03 3.41
C ILE A 69 12.91 -5.41 3.36
N VAL A 70 13.52 -5.42 2.17
CA VAL A 70 14.88 -4.91 1.93
C VAL A 70 14.90 -3.57 1.19
N GLY A 71 13.79 -3.16 0.62
CA GLY A 71 13.63 -1.88 -0.06
C GLY A 71 12.16 -1.59 -0.30
N MET A 72 11.84 -0.32 -0.55
CA MET A 72 10.46 0.10 -0.76
C MET A 72 10.36 1.42 -1.49
N ASP A 73 9.25 1.62 -2.18
CA ASP A 73 8.90 2.89 -2.81
C ASP A 73 7.39 3.10 -2.85
N VAL A 74 7.00 4.33 -3.15
CA VAL A 74 5.64 4.71 -3.49
C VAL A 74 5.70 5.41 -4.84
N VAL A 75 4.92 4.96 -5.80
CA VAL A 75 5.00 5.41 -7.20
C VAL A 75 3.66 5.90 -7.73
N GLU A 76 3.69 6.54 -8.88
CA GLU A 76 2.55 6.95 -9.69
C GLU A 76 1.76 8.14 -9.13
N VAL A 77 2.29 8.89 -8.17
CA VAL A 77 1.69 10.17 -7.79
C VAL A 77 1.92 11.18 -8.92
N ALA A 78 0.83 11.74 -9.43
CA ALA A 78 0.87 12.77 -10.46
C ALA A 78 0.28 14.08 -9.89
N PRO A 79 1.10 14.96 -9.32
CA PRO A 79 0.63 16.17 -8.64
C PRO A 79 -0.24 17.08 -9.52
N ALA A 80 0.02 17.11 -10.83
CA ALA A 80 -0.77 17.92 -11.76
C ALA A 80 -2.25 17.49 -11.85
N TYR A 81 -2.55 16.23 -11.52
CA TYR A 81 -3.91 15.68 -11.53
C TYR A 81 -4.54 15.64 -10.15
N ASP A 82 -3.80 16.03 -9.12
CA ASP A 82 -4.28 15.94 -7.74
C ASP A 82 -5.26 17.07 -7.41
N GLN A 83 -6.11 16.83 -6.42
CA GLN A 83 -7.03 17.80 -5.88
C GLN A 83 -6.71 18.05 -4.42
N SER A 84 -6.44 19.32 -4.07
CA SER A 84 -6.13 19.71 -2.69
C SER A 84 -5.00 18.88 -2.08
N GLU A 85 -4.11 18.35 -2.90
CA GLU A 85 -2.98 17.52 -2.48
C GLU A 85 -3.39 16.25 -1.73
N ILE A 86 -4.62 15.77 -1.92
CA ILE A 86 -5.14 14.61 -1.18
C ILE A 86 -4.38 13.31 -1.53
N THR A 87 -4.00 13.14 -2.81
CA THR A 87 -3.22 11.98 -3.24
C THR A 87 -1.81 12.04 -2.69
N ALA A 88 -1.19 13.22 -2.73
CA ALA A 88 0.14 13.42 -2.13
C ALA A 88 0.13 13.12 -0.63
N LEU A 89 -0.91 13.54 0.09
CA LEU A 89 -1.08 13.22 1.51
C LEU A 89 -1.24 11.72 1.73
N ALA A 90 -2.04 11.04 0.91
CA ALA A 90 -2.22 9.60 1.00
C ALA A 90 -0.89 8.86 0.77
N ALA A 91 -0.14 9.24 -0.26
CA ALA A 91 1.16 8.66 -0.57
C ALA A 91 2.17 8.89 0.56
N ALA A 92 2.22 10.11 1.11
CA ALA A 92 3.11 10.42 2.23
C ALA A 92 2.75 9.61 3.48
N THR A 93 1.46 9.42 3.75
CA THR A 93 0.98 8.63 4.88
C THR A 93 1.40 7.17 4.73
N LEU A 94 1.23 6.59 3.53
CA LEU A 94 1.64 5.22 3.26
C LEU A 94 3.16 5.05 3.34
N ALA A 95 3.92 5.99 2.82
CA ALA A 95 5.39 5.99 2.95
C ALA A 95 5.82 6.02 4.42
N LEU A 96 5.15 6.83 5.24
CA LEU A 96 5.42 6.90 6.68
C LEU A 96 5.09 5.57 7.37
N GLU A 97 3.98 4.93 7.03
CA GLU A 97 3.63 3.60 7.54
C GLU A 97 4.71 2.56 7.18
N MET A 98 5.23 2.62 5.96
CA MET A 98 6.32 1.75 5.52
C MET A 98 7.58 1.96 6.36
N LEU A 99 7.92 3.21 6.68
CA LEU A 99 9.05 3.52 7.55
C LEU A 99 8.81 3.03 8.98
N TYR A 100 7.60 3.14 9.49
CA TYR A 100 7.25 2.66 10.83
C TYR A 100 7.43 1.15 10.97
N ILE A 101 7.01 0.36 9.98
CA ILE A 101 7.17 -1.10 10.05
C ILE A 101 8.66 -1.49 10.01
N GLN A 102 9.51 -0.75 9.29
CA GLN A 102 10.95 -0.97 9.30
C GLN A 102 11.60 -0.55 10.62
N ALA A 103 11.18 0.57 11.18
CA ALA A 103 11.68 1.05 12.47
C ALA A 103 11.33 0.09 13.61
N ALA A 104 10.13 -0.48 13.60
CA ALA A 104 9.70 -1.46 14.58
C ALA A 104 10.59 -2.70 14.58
N LYS A 105 11.01 -3.19 13.40
CA LYS A 105 11.93 -4.32 13.28
C LYS A 105 13.30 -4.03 13.87
N LYS A 106 13.83 -2.81 13.66
CA LYS A 106 15.15 -2.43 14.17
C LYS A 106 15.16 -2.18 15.67
N GLY A 107 13.99 -1.89 16.26
CA GLY A 107 13.82 -1.72 17.70
C GLY A 107 13.71 -3.02 18.49
N GLU A 108 13.58 -4.11 17.78
CA GLU A 108 13.58 -5.45 18.39
C GLU A 108 15.04 -5.93 18.55
#